data_d55c94b21e8aca25caddf3234ae4659e
#
_entry.id   d55c94b21e8aca25caddf3234ae4659e
#
_cell.length_a   1.000
_cell.length_b   1.000
_cell.length_c   1.000
_cell.angle_alpha   90.00
_cell.angle_beta   90.00
_cell.angle_gamma   90.00
#
_symmetry.space_group_name_H-M   'P 1'
#
loop_
_entity.id
_entity.type
_entity.pdbx_description
1 polymer ?
#
loop_
_entity_poly.entity_id
_entity_poly.type
_entity_poly.pdbx_seq_one_letter_code
_entity_poly.pdbx_strand_id
1 'polypeptide(L)'
;NKGMIHRQIDRDKTVHEDSRKEIFKMIIMVVTPFILSTAIYNINTFLDQKIYQTISLTIQQKTEAAVSFDLSAMAKATKLANIPIALASAMATALIPGISSDFARGDLEGAKSKVSRSVKVTMFISIPAAVGMGVLSRPCVQVIFHQKASLDISAAMLAVLAITIVLYGLSTLTQAVLQSIGKMNTPIINALLALIIHAVIMVLGMVYLAPEWGLYCYAGSSVIYALLLCIFNGISVRKHLKYKQEVERTFIRPVLCSVLMGAVAYGTYFGLYRLLPINLVCLAVAIGLACAVYFVLVIRWRAITEEEMKSLPKGTLLIKIAKKTHLLKPEAPVNSSADVQPGRTPAKKAKTSAERAKAQNSKIPNSKMQNSKIQEEKEYRKNKKVPEATLPTPEDEDYWLDD
;
A
#
# COMPACT_ATOMS: atom_id res chain seq x y z
N ASN A 1 -6.96 23.54 -12.89
CA ASN A 1 -5.53 23.30 -12.56
C ASN A 1 -4.56 24.34 -13.13
N LYS A 2 -4.84 25.01 -14.29
CA LYS A 2 -3.94 26.05 -14.84
C LYS A 2 -3.71 27.20 -13.84
N GLY A 3 -4.76 27.68 -13.14
CA GLY A 3 -4.62 28.78 -12.18
C GLY A 3 -3.83 28.44 -10.91
N MET A 4 -3.72 27.15 -10.54
CA MET A 4 -2.88 26.72 -9.42
C MET A 4 -1.41 26.68 -9.82
N ILE A 5 -1.13 26.24 -11.05
CA ILE A 5 0.23 26.20 -11.62
C ILE A 5 0.78 27.63 -11.77
N HIS A 6 0.00 28.57 -12.32
CA HIS A 6 0.42 29.96 -12.41
C HIS A 6 0.72 30.58 -11.06
N ARG A 7 -0.12 30.32 -10.02
CA ARG A 7 0.16 30.82 -8.66
C ARG A 7 1.41 30.19 -8.02
N GLN A 8 1.78 28.98 -8.41
CA GLN A 8 3.03 28.36 -7.94
C GLN A 8 4.24 28.95 -8.65
N ILE A 9 4.15 29.20 -9.97
CA ILE A 9 5.20 29.85 -10.76
C ILE A 9 5.44 31.28 -10.23
N ASP A 10 4.40 32.04 -9.95
CA ASP A 10 4.50 33.41 -9.43
C ASP A 10 5.11 33.48 -8.01
N ARG A 11 5.07 32.38 -7.26
CA ARG A 11 5.66 32.26 -5.92
C ARG A 11 7.06 31.67 -5.91
N ASP A 12 7.48 31.11 -7.02
CA ASP A 12 8.79 30.50 -7.15
C ASP A 12 9.86 31.60 -7.29
N LYS A 13 10.72 31.70 -6.28
CA LYS A 13 11.85 32.63 -6.22
C LYS A 13 13.19 31.90 -6.43
N THR A 14 13.17 30.70 -6.98
CA THR A 14 14.40 29.95 -7.24
C THR A 14 15.19 30.62 -8.34
N VAL A 15 16.46 30.92 -8.04
CA VAL A 15 17.40 31.61 -8.97
C VAL A 15 18.04 30.60 -9.93
N HIS A 16 17.90 29.33 -9.70
CA HIS A 16 18.52 28.25 -10.49
C HIS A 16 17.45 27.55 -11.35
N GLU A 17 17.56 27.73 -12.66
CA GLU A 17 16.76 26.98 -13.63
C GLU A 17 17.50 25.67 -13.93
N ASP A 18 16.89 24.55 -13.53
CA ASP A 18 17.41 23.22 -13.85
C ASP A 18 17.42 23.01 -15.36
N SER A 19 18.54 22.56 -15.90
CA SER A 19 18.66 22.21 -17.32
C SER A 19 17.65 21.08 -17.67
N ARG A 20 17.13 21.08 -18.90
CA ARG A 20 16.26 19.99 -19.40
C ARG A 20 16.88 18.61 -19.21
N LYS A 21 18.21 18.48 -19.30
CA LYS A 21 18.94 17.24 -19.06
C LYS A 21 18.90 16.83 -17.58
N GLU A 22 19.00 17.79 -16.66
CA GLU A 22 18.93 17.53 -15.21
C GLU A 22 17.53 17.13 -14.79
N ILE A 23 16.50 17.82 -15.30
CA ILE A 23 15.10 17.46 -15.08
C ILE A 23 14.83 16.04 -15.60
N PHE A 24 15.29 15.72 -16.83
CA PHE A 24 15.12 14.40 -17.41
C PHE A 24 15.85 13.30 -16.62
N LYS A 25 17.09 13.59 -16.19
CA LYS A 25 17.85 12.66 -15.32
C LYS A 25 17.15 12.45 -13.99
N MET A 26 16.60 13.49 -13.38
CA MET A 26 15.83 13.40 -12.12
C MET A 26 14.56 12.57 -12.32
N ILE A 27 13.82 12.80 -13.42
CA ILE A 27 12.61 12.01 -13.74
C ILE A 27 12.98 10.53 -13.90
N ILE A 28 14.01 10.19 -14.68
CA ILE A 28 14.46 8.80 -14.85
C ILE A 28 14.86 8.19 -13.51
N MET A 29 15.63 8.92 -12.69
CA MET A 29 16.10 8.43 -11.39
C MET A 29 14.95 8.11 -10.43
N VAL A 30 13.85 8.85 -10.50
CA VAL A 30 12.65 8.63 -9.65
C VAL A 30 11.73 7.57 -10.27
N VAL A 31 11.52 7.60 -11.59
CA VAL A 31 10.54 6.74 -12.28
C VAL A 31 11.08 5.32 -12.48
N THR A 32 12.39 5.17 -12.75
CA THR A 32 13.00 3.85 -12.99
C THR A 32 12.80 2.85 -11.85
N PRO A 33 13.05 3.19 -10.56
CA PRO A 33 12.79 2.26 -9.46
C PRO A 33 11.31 1.87 -9.35
N PHE A 34 10.39 2.78 -9.66
CA PHE A 34 8.96 2.52 -9.65
C PHE A 34 8.57 1.53 -10.76
N ILE A 35 9.03 1.77 -11.99
CA ILE A 35 8.78 0.86 -13.13
C ILE A 35 9.40 -0.50 -12.85
N LEU A 36 10.63 -0.56 -12.35
CA LEU A 36 11.33 -1.81 -12.04
C LEU A 36 10.60 -2.62 -10.97
N SER A 37 10.13 -1.96 -9.92
CA SER A 37 9.32 -2.60 -8.88
C SER A 37 8.05 -3.23 -9.46
N THR A 38 7.32 -2.49 -10.32
CA THR A 38 6.10 -2.96 -10.98
C THR A 38 6.40 -4.10 -11.96
N ALA A 39 7.53 -4.01 -12.69
CA ALA A 39 7.97 -5.05 -13.61
C ALA A 39 8.25 -6.37 -12.88
N ILE A 40 8.91 -6.35 -11.72
CA ILE A 40 9.20 -7.55 -10.93
C ILE A 40 7.90 -8.25 -10.49
N TYR A 41 6.89 -7.48 -10.07
CA TYR A 41 5.57 -8.04 -9.74
C TYR A 41 4.91 -8.74 -10.94
N ASN A 42 5.06 -8.21 -12.15
CA ASN A 42 4.51 -8.82 -13.37
C ASN A 42 5.34 -10.02 -13.85
N ILE A 43 6.67 -9.96 -13.71
CA ILE A 43 7.58 -11.09 -14.04
C ILE A 43 7.23 -12.33 -13.21
N ASN A 44 6.80 -12.15 -11.94
CA ASN A 44 6.38 -13.27 -11.10
C ASN A 44 5.32 -14.16 -11.80
N THR A 45 4.25 -13.54 -12.31
CA THR A 45 3.17 -14.29 -12.98
C THR A 45 3.67 -15.04 -14.21
N PHE A 46 4.54 -14.42 -15.01
CA PHE A 46 5.14 -15.04 -16.17
C PHE A 46 6.06 -16.20 -15.79
N LEU A 47 6.87 -16.02 -14.76
CA LEU A 47 7.78 -17.06 -14.25
C LEU A 47 6.99 -18.27 -13.75
N ASP A 48 5.94 -18.05 -12.95
CA ASP A 48 5.08 -19.10 -12.44
C ASP A 48 4.43 -19.90 -13.56
N GLN A 49 3.90 -19.23 -14.59
CA GLN A 49 3.31 -19.89 -15.76
C GLN A 49 4.36 -20.75 -16.50
N LYS A 50 5.57 -20.22 -16.68
CA LYS A 50 6.67 -20.93 -17.36
C LYS A 50 7.16 -22.13 -16.57
N ILE A 51 7.34 -21.99 -15.25
CA ILE A 51 7.73 -23.11 -14.38
C ILE A 51 6.65 -24.19 -14.44
N TYR A 52 5.36 -23.79 -14.26
CA TYR A 52 4.24 -24.73 -14.33
C TYR A 52 4.21 -25.48 -15.67
N GLN A 53 4.25 -24.75 -16.78
CA GLN A 53 4.20 -25.31 -18.13
C GLN A 53 5.35 -26.28 -18.37
N THR A 54 6.58 -25.86 -18.07
CA THR A 54 7.78 -26.66 -18.33
C THR A 54 7.76 -27.96 -17.53
N ILE A 55 7.54 -27.90 -16.21
CA ILE A 55 7.56 -29.08 -15.35
C ILE A 55 6.40 -30.01 -15.67
N SER A 56 5.19 -29.48 -15.93
CA SER A 56 4.03 -30.29 -16.26
C SER A 56 4.21 -31.06 -17.59
N LEU A 57 4.84 -30.45 -18.59
CA LEU A 57 5.10 -31.11 -19.89
C LEU A 57 6.27 -32.06 -19.82
N THR A 58 7.40 -31.66 -19.19
CA THR A 58 8.65 -32.44 -19.28
C THR A 58 8.77 -33.50 -18.19
N ILE A 59 8.36 -33.22 -16.95
CA ILE A 59 8.52 -34.13 -15.81
C ILE A 59 7.23 -34.88 -15.53
N GLN A 60 6.07 -34.16 -15.45
CA GLN A 60 4.80 -34.79 -15.16
C GLN A 60 4.12 -35.41 -16.40
N GLN A 61 4.70 -35.26 -17.61
CA GLN A 61 4.23 -35.82 -18.88
C GLN A 61 2.74 -35.53 -19.17
N LYS A 62 2.23 -34.40 -18.74
CA LYS A 62 0.89 -33.95 -19.08
C LYS A 62 0.81 -33.56 -20.56
N THR A 63 -0.38 -33.69 -21.15
CA THR A 63 -0.63 -33.20 -22.51
C THR A 63 -0.69 -31.66 -22.54
N GLU A 64 -0.32 -31.06 -23.67
CA GLU A 64 -0.43 -29.60 -23.86
C GLU A 64 -1.86 -29.09 -23.62
N ALA A 65 -2.86 -29.86 -24.04
CA ALA A 65 -4.26 -29.53 -23.84
C ALA A 65 -4.60 -29.47 -22.34
N ALA A 66 -4.11 -30.42 -21.52
CA ALA A 66 -4.34 -30.41 -20.08
C ALA A 66 -3.64 -29.24 -19.39
N VAL A 67 -2.38 -28.95 -19.76
CA VAL A 67 -1.64 -27.81 -19.22
C VAL A 67 -2.31 -26.47 -19.58
N SER A 68 -2.76 -26.32 -20.83
CA SER A 68 -3.49 -25.13 -21.28
C SER A 68 -4.81 -24.95 -20.54
N PHE A 69 -5.52 -26.04 -20.28
CA PHE A 69 -6.76 -26.05 -19.50
C PHE A 69 -6.51 -25.58 -18.03
N ASP A 70 -5.48 -26.14 -17.39
CA ASP A 70 -5.06 -25.79 -16.02
C ASP A 70 -4.68 -24.31 -15.92
N LEU A 71 -3.85 -23.81 -16.85
CA LEU A 71 -3.45 -22.40 -16.91
C LEU A 71 -4.64 -21.46 -17.15
N SER A 72 -5.60 -21.89 -18.00
CA SER A 72 -6.85 -21.13 -18.22
C SER A 72 -7.69 -21.05 -16.94
N ALA A 73 -7.78 -22.15 -16.18
CA ALA A 73 -8.51 -22.17 -14.90
C ALA A 73 -7.85 -21.24 -13.87
N MET A 74 -6.51 -21.30 -13.75
CA MET A 74 -5.74 -20.43 -12.87
C MET A 74 -5.87 -18.95 -13.24
N ALA A 75 -5.81 -18.62 -14.54
CA ALA A 75 -5.98 -17.26 -15.04
C ALA A 75 -7.35 -16.65 -14.69
N LYS A 76 -8.43 -17.45 -14.73
CA LYS A 76 -9.77 -17.02 -14.32
C LYS A 76 -9.81 -16.69 -12.82
N ALA A 77 -9.26 -17.56 -11.99
CA ALA A 77 -9.19 -17.35 -10.56
C ALA A 77 -8.37 -16.09 -10.21
N THR A 78 -7.21 -15.92 -10.82
CA THR A 78 -6.33 -14.76 -10.63
C THR A 78 -7.00 -13.45 -11.04
N LYS A 79 -7.72 -13.42 -12.17
CA LYS A 79 -8.47 -12.22 -12.61
C LYS A 79 -9.51 -11.79 -11.58
N LEU A 80 -10.24 -12.73 -10.97
CA LEU A 80 -11.21 -12.43 -9.92
C LEU A 80 -10.55 -11.94 -8.63
N ALA A 81 -9.49 -12.59 -8.18
CA ALA A 81 -8.74 -12.17 -6.99
C ALA A 81 -8.13 -10.77 -7.17
N ASN A 82 -7.75 -10.39 -8.39
CA ASN A 82 -7.16 -9.09 -8.68
C ASN A 82 -8.14 -7.92 -8.55
N ILE A 83 -9.47 -8.14 -8.60
CA ILE A 83 -10.45 -7.05 -8.47
C ILE A 83 -10.33 -6.35 -7.10
N PRO A 84 -10.45 -7.04 -5.95
CA PRO A 84 -10.27 -6.40 -4.66
C PRO A 84 -8.82 -5.96 -4.39
N ILE A 85 -7.81 -6.65 -4.95
CA ILE A 85 -6.41 -6.25 -4.84
C ILE A 85 -6.18 -4.89 -5.51
N ALA A 86 -6.75 -4.65 -6.70
CA ALA A 86 -6.65 -3.38 -7.39
C ALA A 86 -7.28 -2.22 -6.58
N LEU A 87 -8.39 -2.48 -5.90
CA LEU A 87 -9.00 -1.49 -5.01
C LEU A 87 -8.08 -1.15 -3.82
N ALA A 88 -7.50 -2.16 -3.18
CA ALA A 88 -6.54 -1.97 -2.09
C ALA A 88 -5.30 -1.19 -2.54
N SER A 89 -4.77 -1.50 -3.73
CA SER A 89 -3.63 -0.81 -4.34
C SER A 89 -3.93 0.67 -4.65
N ALA A 90 -5.11 0.97 -5.18
CA ALA A 90 -5.54 2.34 -5.44
C ALA A 90 -5.62 3.16 -4.15
N MET A 91 -6.09 2.57 -3.06
CA MET A 91 -6.11 3.21 -1.75
C MET A 91 -4.70 3.43 -1.20
N ALA A 92 -3.81 2.46 -1.33
CA ALA A 92 -2.42 2.57 -0.90
C ALA A 92 -1.69 3.72 -1.60
N THR A 93 -1.83 3.84 -2.92
CA THR A 93 -1.20 4.92 -3.70
C THR A 93 -1.74 6.31 -3.36
N ALA A 94 -3.02 6.43 -3.03
CA ALA A 94 -3.61 7.70 -2.61
C ALA A 94 -3.01 8.28 -1.31
N LEU A 95 -2.37 7.45 -0.50
CA LEU A 95 -1.81 7.84 0.79
C LEU A 95 -0.35 8.30 0.72
N ILE A 96 0.36 7.98 -0.37
CA ILE A 96 1.78 8.32 -0.58
C ILE A 96 2.07 9.81 -0.33
N PRO A 97 1.33 10.78 -0.94
CA PRO A 97 1.65 12.19 -0.76
C PRO A 97 1.52 12.67 0.69
N GLY A 98 0.52 12.16 1.41
CA GLY A 98 0.29 12.53 2.81
C GLY A 98 1.39 12.03 3.75
N ILE A 99 1.87 10.79 3.56
CA ILE A 99 2.94 10.21 4.36
C ILE A 99 4.27 10.88 4.02
N SER A 100 4.56 11.08 2.73
CA SER A 100 5.78 11.74 2.26
C SER A 100 5.89 13.17 2.78
N SER A 101 4.79 13.94 2.79
CA SER A 101 4.75 15.30 3.34
C SER A 101 5.06 15.35 4.84
N ASP A 102 4.49 14.44 5.65
CA ASP A 102 4.77 14.42 7.09
C ASP A 102 6.22 14.00 7.35
N PHE A 103 6.70 12.97 6.62
CA PHE A 103 8.07 12.51 6.74
C PHE A 103 9.08 13.59 6.38
N ALA A 104 8.86 14.34 5.29
CA ALA A 104 9.71 15.45 4.87
C ALA A 104 9.75 16.61 5.87
N ARG A 105 8.67 16.81 6.64
CA ARG A 105 8.62 17.81 7.73
C ARG A 105 9.22 17.31 9.05
N GLY A 106 9.68 16.06 9.12
CA GLY A 106 10.19 15.44 10.34
C GLY A 106 9.09 15.01 11.32
N ASP A 107 7.80 15.10 10.94
CA ASP A 107 6.67 14.62 11.75
C ASP A 107 6.53 13.10 11.62
N LEU A 108 7.38 12.39 12.33
CA LEU A 108 7.37 10.92 12.32
C LEU A 108 6.12 10.34 12.97
N GLU A 109 5.56 10.99 13.97
CA GLU A 109 4.34 10.50 14.64
C GLU A 109 3.11 10.70 13.76
N GLY A 110 3.00 11.82 13.05
CA GLY A 110 2.00 12.04 12.01
C GLY A 110 2.08 11.00 10.90
N ALA A 111 3.29 10.73 10.39
CA ALA A 111 3.52 9.70 9.39
C ALA A 111 3.10 8.30 9.88
N LYS A 112 3.51 7.88 11.10
CA LYS A 112 3.10 6.61 11.71
C LYS A 112 1.59 6.50 11.88
N SER A 113 0.93 7.57 12.34
CA SER A 113 -0.53 7.63 12.51
C SER A 113 -1.24 7.41 11.17
N LYS A 114 -0.78 8.06 10.09
CA LYS A 114 -1.31 7.86 8.74
C LYS A 114 -1.10 6.43 8.25
N VAL A 115 0.08 5.84 8.46
CA VAL A 115 0.36 4.43 8.12
C VAL A 115 -0.59 3.51 8.88
N SER A 116 -0.75 3.68 10.20
CA SER A 116 -1.66 2.87 11.02
C SER A 116 -3.10 2.92 10.51
N ARG A 117 -3.61 4.13 10.25
CA ARG A 117 -4.95 4.32 9.69
C ARG A 117 -5.11 3.65 8.34
N SER A 118 -4.09 3.76 7.49
CA SER A 118 -4.09 3.17 6.15
C SER A 118 -4.14 1.66 6.18
N VAL A 119 -3.33 1.02 7.05
CA VAL A 119 -3.35 -0.43 7.25
C VAL A 119 -4.74 -0.88 7.72
N LYS A 120 -5.34 -0.19 8.70
CA LYS A 120 -6.69 -0.52 9.20
C LYS A 120 -7.74 -0.43 8.09
N VAL A 121 -7.73 0.64 7.30
CA VAL A 121 -8.68 0.85 6.19
C VAL A 121 -8.50 -0.21 5.09
N THR A 122 -7.25 -0.53 4.73
CA THR A 122 -6.95 -1.57 3.74
C THR A 122 -7.43 -2.94 4.23
N MET A 123 -7.14 -3.31 5.47
CA MET A 123 -7.56 -4.60 6.04
C MET A 123 -9.08 -4.68 6.21
N PHE A 124 -9.73 -3.58 6.55
CA PHE A 124 -11.18 -3.46 6.63
C PHE A 124 -11.89 -3.84 5.32
N ILE A 125 -11.25 -3.61 4.18
CA ILE A 125 -11.79 -3.96 2.84
C ILE A 125 -11.27 -5.31 2.37
N SER A 126 -9.97 -5.59 2.52
CA SER A 126 -9.33 -6.78 1.97
C SER A 126 -9.76 -8.07 2.69
N ILE A 127 -9.95 -8.05 4.02
CA ILE A 127 -10.31 -9.25 4.78
C ILE A 127 -11.72 -9.74 4.40
N PRO A 128 -12.79 -8.92 4.42
CA PRO A 128 -14.11 -9.40 4.00
C PRO A 128 -14.17 -9.76 2.51
N ALA A 129 -13.41 -9.08 1.66
CA ALA A 129 -13.31 -9.44 0.24
C ALA A 129 -12.67 -10.82 0.05
N ALA A 130 -11.62 -11.14 0.81
CA ALA A 130 -10.97 -12.44 0.78
C ALA A 130 -11.92 -13.55 1.25
N VAL A 131 -12.57 -13.37 2.39
CA VAL A 131 -13.54 -14.34 2.90
C VAL A 131 -14.72 -14.52 1.95
N GLY A 132 -15.26 -13.42 1.42
CA GLY A 132 -16.37 -13.46 0.46
C GLY A 132 -15.99 -14.19 -0.83
N MET A 133 -14.83 -13.89 -1.41
CA MET A 133 -14.31 -14.57 -2.60
C MET A 133 -14.00 -16.04 -2.35
N GLY A 134 -13.48 -16.40 -1.18
CA GLY A 134 -13.22 -17.77 -0.79
C GLY A 134 -14.49 -18.60 -0.66
N VAL A 135 -15.47 -18.07 0.08
CA VAL A 135 -16.75 -18.77 0.37
C VAL A 135 -17.66 -18.84 -0.85
N LEU A 136 -17.72 -17.77 -1.64
CA LEU A 136 -18.56 -17.67 -2.87
C LEU A 136 -17.74 -17.89 -4.15
N SER A 137 -16.60 -18.60 -4.08
CA SER A 137 -15.72 -18.79 -5.23
C SER A 137 -16.41 -19.40 -6.44
N ARG A 138 -17.18 -20.50 -6.23
CA ARG A 138 -17.90 -21.20 -7.31
C ARG A 138 -18.95 -20.32 -7.98
N PRO A 139 -19.92 -19.69 -7.27
CA PRO A 139 -20.88 -18.78 -7.88
C PRO A 139 -20.23 -17.57 -8.55
N CYS A 140 -19.16 -17.00 -8.01
CA CYS A 140 -18.43 -15.89 -8.62
C CYS A 140 -17.82 -16.28 -9.96
N VAL A 141 -17.13 -17.42 -10.04
CA VAL A 141 -16.57 -17.94 -11.30
C VAL A 141 -17.67 -18.22 -12.31
N GLN A 142 -18.77 -18.86 -11.88
CA GLN A 142 -19.88 -19.23 -12.74
C GLN A 142 -20.59 -18.03 -13.35
N VAL A 143 -20.80 -16.95 -12.58
CA VAL A 143 -21.47 -15.73 -13.08
C VAL A 143 -20.60 -15.01 -14.10
N ILE A 144 -19.28 -14.92 -13.86
CA ILE A 144 -18.41 -14.08 -14.70
C ILE A 144 -17.96 -14.82 -15.95
N PHE A 145 -17.63 -16.11 -15.85
CA PHE A 145 -17.02 -16.84 -16.98
C PHE A 145 -17.97 -17.77 -17.72
N HIS A 146 -19.17 -18.05 -17.25
CA HIS A 146 -20.22 -18.87 -17.89
C HIS A 146 -19.76 -20.25 -18.40
N GLN A 147 -18.49 -20.63 -18.27
CA GLN A 147 -17.93 -21.90 -18.73
C GLN A 147 -18.08 -22.97 -17.65
N LYS A 148 -18.69 -24.12 -18.01
CA LYS A 148 -18.91 -25.22 -17.08
C LYS A 148 -17.66 -26.12 -16.91
N ALA A 149 -16.88 -26.34 -17.98
CA ALA A 149 -15.79 -27.32 -18.00
C ALA A 149 -14.69 -27.06 -16.96
N SER A 150 -14.26 -25.81 -16.76
CA SER A 150 -13.23 -25.45 -15.78
C SER A 150 -13.78 -24.84 -14.48
N LEU A 151 -15.10 -24.90 -14.25
CA LEU A 151 -15.77 -24.21 -13.14
C LEU A 151 -15.20 -24.64 -11.78
N ASP A 152 -15.18 -25.94 -11.53
CA ASP A 152 -14.81 -26.49 -10.23
C ASP A 152 -13.31 -26.26 -9.91
N ILE A 153 -12.45 -26.43 -10.91
CA ILE A 153 -11.02 -26.16 -10.76
C ILE A 153 -10.76 -24.66 -10.58
N SER A 154 -11.38 -23.80 -11.38
CA SER A 154 -11.24 -22.35 -11.23
C SER A 154 -11.76 -21.85 -9.89
N ALA A 155 -12.86 -22.43 -9.39
CA ALA A 155 -13.41 -22.10 -8.08
C ALA A 155 -12.49 -22.55 -6.95
N ALA A 156 -11.92 -23.75 -7.03
CA ALA A 156 -10.93 -24.23 -6.06
C ALA A 156 -9.68 -23.34 -6.05
N MET A 157 -9.15 -22.96 -7.23
CA MET A 157 -8.00 -22.05 -7.31
C MET A 157 -8.34 -20.66 -6.74
N LEU A 158 -9.54 -20.13 -7.00
CA LEU A 158 -9.98 -18.85 -6.41
C LEU A 158 -10.08 -18.93 -4.89
N ALA A 159 -10.57 -20.04 -4.35
CA ALA A 159 -10.65 -20.22 -2.91
C ALA A 159 -9.24 -20.22 -2.25
N VAL A 160 -8.26 -20.88 -2.86
CA VAL A 160 -6.86 -20.84 -2.39
C VAL A 160 -6.28 -19.44 -2.54
N LEU A 161 -6.47 -18.77 -3.69
CA LEU A 161 -5.95 -17.44 -3.95
C LEU A 161 -6.65 -16.34 -3.14
N ALA A 162 -7.80 -16.60 -2.54
CA ALA A 162 -8.54 -15.59 -1.78
C ALA A 162 -7.69 -14.97 -0.64
N ILE A 163 -6.81 -15.74 -0.01
CA ILE A 163 -5.91 -15.23 1.04
C ILE A 163 -4.92 -14.21 0.47
N THR A 164 -4.55 -14.31 -0.82
CA THR A 164 -3.63 -13.36 -1.44
C THR A 164 -4.19 -11.94 -1.50
N ILE A 165 -5.52 -11.78 -1.44
CA ILE A 165 -6.18 -10.48 -1.41
C ILE A 165 -5.73 -9.68 -0.19
N VAL A 166 -5.67 -10.31 0.97
CA VAL A 166 -5.19 -9.69 2.22
C VAL A 166 -3.69 -9.43 2.14
N LEU A 167 -2.93 -10.44 1.70
CA LEU A 167 -1.47 -10.37 1.64
C LEU A 167 -0.97 -9.31 0.65
N TYR A 168 -1.52 -9.28 -0.57
CA TYR A 168 -1.16 -8.24 -1.54
C TYR A 168 -1.68 -6.85 -1.14
N GLY A 169 -2.87 -6.76 -0.52
CA GLY A 169 -3.36 -5.49 0.03
C GLY A 169 -2.38 -4.89 1.04
N LEU A 170 -1.83 -5.71 1.95
CA LEU A 170 -0.85 -5.27 2.93
C LEU A 170 0.53 -5.03 2.31
N SER A 171 0.95 -5.89 1.38
CA SER A 171 2.23 -5.77 0.69
C SER A 171 2.30 -4.49 -0.16
N THR A 172 1.26 -4.18 -0.96
CA THR A 172 1.21 -2.96 -1.78
C THR A 172 1.18 -1.70 -0.92
N LEU A 173 0.48 -1.73 0.21
CA LEU A 173 0.49 -0.61 1.15
C LEU A 173 1.87 -0.40 1.78
N THR A 174 2.51 -1.45 2.28
CA THR A 174 3.85 -1.35 2.88
C THR A 174 4.92 -0.94 1.86
N GLN A 175 4.78 -1.37 0.60
CA GLN A 175 5.58 -0.88 -0.52
C GLN A 175 5.39 0.63 -0.73
N ALA A 176 4.14 1.11 -0.78
CA ALA A 176 3.80 2.53 -0.93
C ALA A 176 4.39 3.37 0.22
N VAL A 177 4.35 2.85 1.45
CA VAL A 177 4.96 3.49 2.63
C VAL A 177 6.48 3.60 2.47
N LEU A 178 7.17 2.53 2.06
CA LEU A 178 8.62 2.56 1.84
C LEU A 178 9.02 3.55 0.74
N GLN A 179 8.24 3.62 -0.34
CA GLN A 179 8.45 4.61 -1.40
C GLN A 179 8.24 6.04 -0.91
N SER A 180 7.21 6.28 -0.08
CA SER A 180 6.89 7.63 0.45
C SER A 180 7.96 8.17 1.41
N ILE A 181 8.75 7.31 2.05
CA ILE A 181 9.89 7.70 2.91
C ILE A 181 11.23 7.69 2.18
N GLY A 182 11.22 7.65 0.85
CA GLY A 182 12.43 7.69 0.01
C GLY A 182 13.22 6.38 -0.07
N LYS A 183 12.67 5.25 0.43
CA LYS A 183 13.31 3.93 0.37
C LYS A 183 12.84 3.12 -0.84
N MET A 184 12.96 3.71 -2.05
CA MET A 184 12.41 3.15 -3.29
C MET A 184 13.02 1.79 -3.68
N ASN A 185 14.30 1.57 -3.39
CA ASN A 185 15.00 0.32 -3.75
C ASN A 185 14.68 -0.85 -2.80
N THR A 186 14.23 -0.57 -1.59
CA THR A 186 13.96 -1.62 -0.59
C THR A 186 12.86 -2.59 -1.05
N PRO A 187 11.69 -2.14 -1.56
CA PRO A 187 10.68 -3.06 -2.07
C PRO A 187 11.15 -3.91 -3.25
N ILE A 188 12.05 -3.37 -4.09
CA ILE A 188 12.63 -4.08 -5.24
C ILE A 188 13.45 -5.27 -4.76
N ILE A 189 14.35 -5.04 -3.80
CA ILE A 189 15.19 -6.08 -3.23
C ILE A 189 14.34 -7.14 -2.52
N ASN A 190 13.33 -6.71 -1.75
CA ASN A 190 12.41 -7.60 -1.07
C ASN A 190 11.62 -8.46 -2.06
N ALA A 191 11.17 -7.88 -3.18
CA ALA A 191 10.43 -8.59 -4.22
C ALA A 191 11.31 -9.61 -4.97
N LEU A 192 12.56 -9.26 -5.28
CA LEU A 192 13.52 -10.19 -5.90
C LEU A 192 13.83 -11.36 -4.97
N LEU A 193 14.07 -11.09 -3.69
CA LEU A 193 14.33 -12.15 -2.72
C LEU A 193 13.12 -13.08 -2.57
N ALA A 194 11.92 -12.51 -2.47
CA ALA A 194 10.68 -13.28 -2.43
C ALA A 194 10.47 -14.12 -3.70
N LEU A 195 10.79 -13.54 -4.88
CA LEU A 195 10.70 -14.20 -6.17
C LEU A 195 11.60 -15.44 -6.27
N ILE A 196 12.85 -15.33 -5.81
CA ILE A 196 13.80 -16.46 -5.83
C ILE A 196 13.32 -17.56 -4.88
N ILE A 197 12.98 -17.22 -3.65
CA ILE A 197 12.56 -18.20 -2.64
C ILE A 197 11.31 -18.94 -3.09
N HIS A 198 10.29 -18.21 -3.55
CA HIS A 198 9.03 -18.84 -3.97
C HIS A 198 9.20 -19.71 -5.22
N ALA A 199 10.04 -19.28 -6.19
CA ALA A 199 10.31 -20.06 -7.39
C ALA A 199 10.97 -21.40 -7.05
N VAL A 200 11.93 -21.41 -6.11
CA VAL A 200 12.55 -22.65 -5.62
C VAL A 200 11.50 -23.56 -4.97
N ILE A 201 10.64 -22.99 -4.11
CA ILE A 201 9.57 -23.76 -3.44
C ILE A 201 8.58 -24.33 -4.47
N MET A 202 8.22 -23.57 -5.49
CA MET A 202 7.32 -24.00 -6.56
C MET A 202 7.93 -25.16 -7.35
N VAL A 203 9.20 -25.03 -7.77
CA VAL A 203 9.91 -26.09 -8.51
C VAL A 203 9.98 -27.36 -7.68
N LEU A 204 10.43 -27.28 -6.44
CA LEU A 204 10.51 -28.43 -5.54
C LEU A 204 9.14 -29.07 -5.32
N GLY A 205 8.10 -28.25 -5.05
CA GLY A 205 6.74 -28.74 -4.89
C GLY A 205 6.22 -29.49 -6.13
N MET A 206 6.46 -28.95 -7.31
CA MET A 206 5.98 -29.58 -8.55
C MET A 206 6.77 -30.83 -8.96
N VAL A 207 8.04 -30.94 -8.56
CA VAL A 207 8.88 -32.10 -8.87
C VAL A 207 8.59 -33.28 -7.90
N TYR A 208 8.42 -32.98 -6.61
CA TYR A 208 8.30 -34.02 -5.57
C TYR A 208 6.85 -34.38 -5.23
N LEU A 209 5.86 -33.54 -5.51
CA LEU A 209 4.45 -33.85 -5.28
C LEU A 209 3.86 -34.55 -6.51
N ALA A 210 2.81 -35.34 -6.28
CA ALA A 210 2.10 -36.00 -7.37
C ALA A 210 1.52 -35.00 -8.39
N PRO A 211 1.45 -35.35 -9.70
CA PRO A 211 1.00 -34.48 -10.78
C PRO A 211 -0.37 -33.85 -10.55
N GLU A 212 -1.25 -34.51 -9.78
CA GLU A 212 -2.60 -34.04 -9.43
C GLU A 212 -2.55 -32.77 -8.57
N TRP A 213 -1.50 -32.58 -7.77
CA TRP A 213 -1.30 -31.43 -6.91
C TRP A 213 -0.57 -30.27 -7.60
N GLY A 214 -0.12 -30.44 -8.85
CA GLY A 214 0.69 -29.43 -9.55
C GLY A 214 0.03 -28.05 -9.62
N LEU A 215 -1.29 -27.99 -9.91
CA LEU A 215 -2.01 -26.72 -9.95
C LEU A 215 -2.19 -26.08 -8.57
N TYR A 216 -2.36 -26.91 -7.53
CA TYR A 216 -2.38 -26.44 -6.14
C TYR A 216 -1.00 -25.93 -5.68
N CYS A 217 0.07 -26.56 -6.14
CA CYS A 217 1.44 -26.06 -5.94
C CYS A 217 1.63 -24.69 -6.54
N TYR A 218 1.12 -24.48 -7.77
CA TYR A 218 1.14 -23.16 -8.41
C TYR A 218 0.37 -22.13 -7.60
N ALA A 219 -0.89 -22.40 -7.23
CA ALA A 219 -1.70 -21.49 -6.42
C ALA A 219 -1.07 -21.25 -5.04
N GLY A 220 -0.57 -22.30 -4.38
CA GLY A 220 0.11 -22.22 -3.08
C GLY A 220 1.41 -21.42 -3.13
N SER A 221 2.21 -21.57 -4.18
CA SER A 221 3.44 -20.79 -4.35
C SER A 221 3.14 -19.30 -4.51
N SER A 222 2.07 -18.94 -5.22
CA SER A 222 1.60 -17.55 -5.33
C SER A 222 1.19 -16.97 -3.97
N VAL A 223 0.58 -17.78 -3.09
CA VAL A 223 0.29 -17.39 -1.69
C VAL A 223 1.58 -17.18 -0.90
N ILE A 224 2.56 -18.08 -1.05
CA ILE A 224 3.87 -17.96 -0.39
C ILE A 224 4.60 -16.70 -0.85
N TYR A 225 4.59 -16.41 -2.15
CA TYR A 225 5.18 -15.16 -2.68
C TYR A 225 4.55 -13.92 -2.04
N ALA A 226 3.22 -13.84 -2.02
CA ALA A 226 2.51 -12.72 -1.39
C ALA A 226 2.81 -12.60 0.11
N LEU A 227 2.95 -13.73 0.81
CA LEU A 227 3.33 -13.78 2.22
C LEU A 227 4.75 -13.28 2.46
N LEU A 228 5.72 -13.73 1.66
CA LEU A 228 7.11 -13.28 1.75
C LEU A 228 7.24 -11.78 1.50
N LEU A 229 6.53 -11.25 0.49
CA LEU A 229 6.47 -9.81 0.23
C LEU A 229 5.92 -9.04 1.44
N CYS A 230 4.84 -9.54 2.03
CA CYS A 230 4.22 -8.94 3.19
C CYS A 230 5.18 -8.91 4.40
N ILE A 231 5.89 -10.02 4.64
CA ILE A 231 6.86 -10.15 5.74
C ILE A 231 8.06 -9.21 5.49
N PHE A 232 8.70 -9.27 4.32
CA PHE A 232 9.91 -8.49 4.05
C PHE A 232 9.63 -6.98 4.01
N ASN A 233 8.55 -6.56 3.37
CA ASN A 233 8.14 -5.17 3.38
C ASN A 233 7.73 -4.70 4.78
N GLY A 234 7.02 -5.54 5.55
CA GLY A 234 6.63 -5.25 6.93
C GLY A 234 7.84 -5.07 7.87
N ILE A 235 8.85 -5.95 7.77
CA ILE A 235 10.11 -5.84 8.50
C ILE A 235 10.83 -4.53 8.11
N SER A 236 10.87 -4.20 6.82
CA SER A 236 11.50 -2.99 6.30
C SER A 236 10.81 -1.72 6.80
N VAL A 237 9.48 -1.67 6.80
CA VAL A 237 8.71 -0.54 7.37
C VAL A 237 8.97 -0.40 8.87
N ARG A 238 8.96 -1.51 9.61
CA ARG A 238 9.26 -1.51 11.06
C ARG A 238 10.66 -1.00 11.35
N LYS A 239 11.66 -1.37 10.54
CA LYS A 239 13.06 -0.94 10.69
C LYS A 239 13.21 0.58 10.48
N HIS A 240 12.56 1.15 9.46
CA HIS A 240 12.76 2.56 9.08
C HIS A 240 11.85 3.53 9.84
N LEU A 241 10.61 3.16 10.11
CA LEU A 241 9.65 4.02 10.81
C LEU A 241 9.50 3.70 12.30
N LYS A 242 10.11 2.60 12.80
CA LYS A 242 9.89 2.07 14.16
C LYS A 242 8.39 1.92 14.48
N TYR A 243 7.62 1.58 13.46
CA TYR A 243 6.17 1.42 13.54
C TYR A 243 5.81 0.07 14.16
N LYS A 244 4.86 0.07 15.10
CA LYS A 244 4.26 -1.14 15.66
C LYS A 244 2.81 -1.23 15.23
N GLN A 245 2.46 -2.36 14.61
CA GLN A 245 1.09 -2.61 14.15
C GLN A 245 0.20 -3.03 15.32
N GLU A 246 -0.97 -2.44 15.41
CA GLU A 246 -2.03 -2.85 16.34
C GLU A 246 -2.77 -4.06 15.75
N VAL A 247 -2.42 -5.29 16.21
CA VAL A 247 -2.90 -6.53 15.60
C VAL A 247 -4.38 -6.78 15.88
N GLU A 248 -4.84 -6.57 17.12
CA GLU A 248 -6.19 -6.92 17.54
C GLU A 248 -7.27 -6.20 16.72
N ARG A 249 -7.23 -4.87 16.67
CA ARG A 249 -8.24 -4.08 15.96
C ARG A 249 -8.08 -4.13 14.43
N THR A 250 -6.85 -4.34 13.95
CA THR A 250 -6.56 -4.31 12.51
C THR A 250 -6.86 -5.64 11.83
N PHE A 251 -6.62 -6.77 12.52
CA PHE A 251 -6.75 -8.11 11.92
C PHE A 251 -7.80 -8.95 12.62
N ILE A 252 -7.70 -9.15 13.96
CA ILE A 252 -8.52 -10.14 14.66
C ILE A 252 -10.01 -9.78 14.57
N ARG A 253 -10.39 -8.56 14.91
CA ARG A 253 -11.79 -8.14 14.87
C ARG A 253 -12.38 -8.16 13.45
N PRO A 254 -11.74 -7.61 12.40
CA PRO A 254 -12.23 -7.75 11.04
C PRO A 254 -12.32 -9.20 10.55
N VAL A 255 -11.38 -10.09 10.93
CA VAL A 255 -11.45 -11.52 10.58
C VAL A 255 -12.68 -12.17 11.19
N LEU A 256 -12.92 -11.98 12.48
CA LEU A 256 -14.11 -12.54 13.15
C LEU A 256 -15.42 -12.04 12.53
N CYS A 257 -15.51 -10.71 12.25
CA CYS A 257 -16.64 -10.14 11.54
C CYS A 257 -16.82 -10.76 10.15
N SER A 258 -15.71 -10.98 9.42
CA SER A 258 -15.74 -11.52 8.07
C SER A 258 -16.11 -13.00 8.04
N VAL A 259 -15.70 -13.78 9.02
CA VAL A 259 -16.10 -15.18 9.13
C VAL A 259 -17.62 -15.30 9.32
N LEU A 260 -18.20 -14.50 10.22
CA LEU A 260 -19.66 -14.45 10.41
C LEU A 260 -20.37 -13.96 9.15
N MET A 261 -19.85 -12.92 8.50
CA MET A 261 -20.32 -12.44 7.22
C MET A 261 -20.29 -13.55 6.16
N GLY A 262 -19.19 -14.31 6.08
CA GLY A 262 -19.04 -15.41 5.13
C GLY A 262 -20.04 -16.52 5.37
N ALA A 263 -20.33 -16.88 6.62
CA ALA A 263 -21.37 -17.85 6.96
C ALA A 263 -22.75 -17.38 6.50
N VAL A 264 -23.09 -16.12 6.73
CA VAL A 264 -24.35 -15.51 6.24
C VAL A 264 -24.41 -15.50 4.72
N ALA A 265 -23.31 -15.12 4.05
CA ALA A 265 -23.22 -15.11 2.59
C ALA A 265 -23.46 -16.49 1.99
N TYR A 266 -22.81 -17.51 2.55
CA TYR A 266 -22.95 -18.91 2.17
C TYR A 266 -24.40 -19.38 2.34
N GLY A 267 -24.94 -19.23 3.54
CA GLY A 267 -26.32 -19.65 3.87
C GLY A 267 -27.37 -18.96 3.00
N THR A 268 -27.22 -17.65 2.80
CA THR A 268 -28.12 -16.87 1.93
C THR A 268 -28.06 -17.34 0.47
N TYR A 269 -26.83 -17.50 -0.07
CA TYR A 269 -26.69 -17.94 -1.46
C TYR A 269 -27.29 -19.33 -1.67
N PHE A 270 -26.90 -20.31 -0.88
CA PHE A 270 -27.38 -21.69 -1.06
C PHE A 270 -28.85 -21.87 -0.70
N GLY A 271 -29.36 -21.16 0.30
CA GLY A 271 -30.78 -21.14 0.64
C GLY A 271 -31.63 -20.56 -0.49
N LEU A 272 -31.22 -19.39 -1.02
CA LEU A 272 -31.96 -18.73 -2.09
C LEU A 272 -31.84 -19.48 -3.42
N TYR A 273 -30.69 -20.08 -3.73
CA TYR A 273 -30.47 -20.84 -4.96
C TYR A 273 -31.37 -22.09 -5.08
N ARG A 274 -31.77 -22.67 -3.92
CA ARG A 274 -32.75 -23.78 -3.89
C ARG A 274 -34.16 -23.33 -4.26
N LEU A 275 -34.48 -22.06 -4.01
CA LEU A 275 -35.81 -21.49 -4.30
C LEU A 275 -35.86 -20.87 -5.70
N LEU A 276 -34.80 -20.20 -6.09
CA LEU A 276 -34.65 -19.47 -7.33
C LEU A 276 -33.30 -19.82 -7.98
N PRO A 277 -33.24 -20.72 -8.99
CA PRO A 277 -31.96 -21.17 -9.54
C PRO A 277 -31.35 -20.14 -10.52
N ILE A 278 -31.41 -18.84 -10.16
CA ILE A 278 -30.81 -17.75 -10.92
C ILE A 278 -29.54 -17.28 -10.19
N ASN A 279 -28.40 -17.80 -10.62
CA ASN A 279 -27.12 -17.60 -9.94
C ASN A 279 -26.78 -16.11 -9.72
N LEU A 280 -26.98 -15.26 -10.75
CA LEU A 280 -26.65 -13.83 -10.64
C LEU A 280 -27.48 -13.13 -9.54
N VAL A 281 -28.77 -13.41 -9.45
CA VAL A 281 -29.65 -12.79 -8.44
C VAL A 281 -29.29 -13.29 -7.05
N CYS A 282 -29.10 -14.60 -6.88
CA CYS A 282 -28.73 -15.19 -5.61
C CYS A 282 -27.40 -14.65 -5.11
N LEU A 283 -26.41 -14.52 -6.01
CA LEU A 283 -25.10 -13.96 -5.68
C LEU A 283 -25.19 -12.48 -5.28
N ALA A 284 -25.94 -11.67 -6.03
CA ALA A 284 -26.13 -10.25 -5.73
C ALA A 284 -26.80 -10.02 -4.37
N VAL A 285 -27.86 -10.77 -4.07
CA VAL A 285 -28.55 -10.71 -2.77
C VAL A 285 -27.65 -11.17 -1.65
N ALA A 286 -26.92 -12.28 -1.83
CA ALA A 286 -25.98 -12.81 -0.84
C ALA A 286 -24.86 -11.81 -0.53
N ILE A 287 -24.26 -11.18 -1.55
CA ILE A 287 -23.24 -10.14 -1.36
C ILE A 287 -23.83 -8.91 -0.65
N GLY A 288 -25.00 -8.44 -1.06
CA GLY A 288 -25.65 -7.28 -0.45
C GLY A 288 -25.95 -7.49 1.03
N LEU A 289 -26.52 -8.65 1.40
CA LEU A 289 -26.78 -8.98 2.79
C LEU A 289 -25.49 -9.19 3.59
N ALA A 290 -24.49 -9.84 3.01
CA ALA A 290 -23.17 -10.02 3.62
C ALA A 290 -22.50 -8.66 3.95
N CYS A 291 -22.52 -7.72 3.00
CA CYS A 291 -21.99 -6.37 3.23
C CYS A 291 -22.72 -5.65 4.36
N ALA A 292 -24.06 -5.76 4.43
CA ALA A 292 -24.84 -5.17 5.50
C ALA A 292 -24.51 -5.77 6.87
N VAL A 293 -24.42 -7.10 6.95
CA VAL A 293 -24.04 -7.82 8.19
C VAL A 293 -22.62 -7.46 8.63
N TYR A 294 -21.66 -7.45 7.70
CA TYR A 294 -20.28 -7.06 8.01
C TYR A 294 -20.23 -5.65 8.59
N PHE A 295 -20.91 -4.69 7.95
CA PHE A 295 -20.94 -3.32 8.41
C PHE A 295 -21.52 -3.17 9.82
N VAL A 296 -22.61 -3.87 10.11
CA VAL A 296 -23.22 -3.89 11.45
C VAL A 296 -22.26 -4.48 12.49
N LEU A 297 -21.64 -5.64 12.20
CA LEU A 297 -20.73 -6.30 13.11
C LEU A 297 -19.49 -5.48 13.44
N VAL A 298 -18.89 -4.85 12.42
CA VAL A 298 -17.69 -4.02 12.57
C VAL A 298 -17.95 -2.82 13.47
N ILE A 299 -19.10 -2.16 13.33
CA ILE A 299 -19.50 -1.04 14.19
C ILE A 299 -19.79 -1.54 15.60
N ARG A 300 -20.55 -2.63 15.73
CA ARG A 300 -20.95 -3.20 17.04
C ARG A 300 -19.74 -3.67 17.87
N TRP A 301 -18.72 -4.20 17.22
CA TRP A 301 -17.48 -4.67 17.86
C TRP A 301 -16.38 -3.61 17.92
N ARG A 302 -16.71 -2.37 17.51
CA ARG A 302 -15.77 -1.23 17.51
C ARG A 302 -14.45 -1.57 16.80
N ALA A 303 -14.54 -2.31 15.69
CA ALA A 303 -13.38 -2.63 14.87
C ALA A 303 -12.89 -1.42 14.07
N ILE A 304 -13.78 -0.45 13.79
CA ILE A 304 -13.46 0.81 13.11
C ILE A 304 -14.04 2.00 13.89
N THR A 305 -13.31 3.11 13.92
CA THR A 305 -13.73 4.37 14.54
C THR A 305 -14.42 5.29 13.54
N GLU A 306 -15.18 6.30 14.03
CA GLU A 306 -15.83 7.29 13.16
C GLU A 306 -14.81 8.07 12.31
N GLU A 307 -13.63 8.38 12.86
CA GLU A 307 -12.55 9.05 12.13
C GLU A 307 -11.95 8.17 11.02
N GLU A 308 -11.77 6.88 11.28
CA GLU A 308 -11.30 5.92 10.28
C GLU A 308 -12.34 5.71 9.18
N MET A 309 -13.64 5.72 9.53
CA MET A 309 -14.73 5.67 8.54
C MET A 309 -14.74 6.87 7.60
N LYS A 310 -14.37 8.10 8.07
CA LYS A 310 -14.24 9.28 7.20
C LYS A 310 -13.20 9.08 6.09
N SER A 311 -12.21 8.24 6.33
CA SER A 311 -11.14 7.93 5.35
C SER A 311 -11.57 6.90 4.28
N LEU A 312 -12.73 6.25 4.44
CA LEU A 312 -13.29 5.32 3.46
C LEU A 312 -13.93 6.06 2.26
N PRO A 313 -13.93 5.46 1.07
CA PRO A 313 -14.75 5.96 -0.04
C PRO A 313 -16.21 6.09 0.39
N LYS A 314 -16.80 7.27 0.23
CA LYS A 314 -18.15 7.59 0.72
C LYS A 314 -18.36 7.42 2.24
N GLY A 315 -17.32 7.54 3.05
CA GLY A 315 -17.35 7.35 4.50
C GLY A 315 -18.38 8.23 5.22
N THR A 316 -18.60 9.46 4.74
CA THR A 316 -19.65 10.36 5.26
C THR A 316 -21.07 9.78 5.14
N LEU A 317 -21.34 9.03 4.06
CA LEU A 317 -22.62 8.34 3.85
C LEU A 317 -22.75 7.16 4.81
N LEU A 318 -21.67 6.39 5.00
CA LEU A 318 -21.62 5.26 5.95
C LEU A 318 -21.87 5.76 7.38
N ILE A 319 -21.28 6.87 7.78
CA ILE A 319 -21.49 7.49 9.09
C ILE A 319 -22.95 7.96 9.27
N LYS A 320 -23.54 8.58 8.22
CA LYS A 320 -24.96 8.99 8.27
C LYS A 320 -25.88 7.79 8.47
N ILE A 321 -25.64 6.68 7.75
CA ILE A 321 -26.39 5.44 7.91
C ILE A 321 -26.21 4.87 9.31
N ALA A 322 -24.98 4.78 9.82
CA ALA A 322 -24.68 4.26 11.15
C ALA A 322 -25.31 5.10 12.29
N LYS A 323 -25.38 6.42 12.13
CA LYS A 323 -26.09 7.32 13.09
C LYS A 323 -27.61 7.15 12.99
N LYS A 324 -28.16 7.04 11.77
CA LYS A 324 -29.60 6.83 11.55
C LYS A 324 -30.10 5.47 12.09
N THR A 325 -29.25 4.44 12.05
CA THR A 325 -29.57 3.09 12.56
C THR A 325 -29.24 2.90 14.03
N HIS A 326 -28.89 3.97 14.77
CA HIS A 326 -28.48 3.95 16.19
C HIS A 326 -27.31 2.99 16.50
N LEU A 327 -26.54 2.57 15.50
CA LEU A 327 -25.35 1.73 15.66
C LEU A 327 -24.17 2.51 16.26
N LEU A 328 -24.04 3.80 15.93
CA LEU A 328 -23.14 4.73 16.61
C LEU A 328 -23.97 5.50 17.64
N LYS A 329 -23.58 5.42 18.92
CA LYS A 329 -24.13 6.34 19.92
C LYS A 329 -23.79 7.76 19.48
N PRO A 330 -24.74 8.73 19.55
CA PRO A 330 -24.37 10.13 19.40
C PRO A 330 -23.25 10.39 20.41
N GLU A 331 -22.12 10.94 19.98
CA GLU A 331 -21.18 11.54 20.91
C GLU A 331 -21.98 12.55 21.71
N ALA A 332 -21.98 12.41 23.04
CA ALA A 332 -22.48 13.47 23.91
C ALA A 332 -21.78 14.76 23.45
N PRO A 333 -22.50 15.86 23.26
CA PRO A 333 -21.86 17.10 22.89
C PRO A 333 -20.73 17.29 23.89
N VAL A 334 -19.49 17.39 23.36
CA VAL A 334 -18.33 17.74 24.17
C VAL A 334 -18.71 19.09 24.78
N ASN A 335 -19.16 19.06 26.03
CA ASN A 335 -19.35 20.23 26.80
C ASN A 335 -17.96 20.88 26.94
N SER A 336 -17.68 21.80 26.03
CA SER A 336 -16.47 22.62 26.01
C SER A 336 -16.36 23.54 27.26
N SER A 337 -17.16 23.26 28.30
CA SER A 337 -17.25 24.07 29.51
C SER A 337 -16.92 23.34 30.83
N ALA A 338 -16.54 22.03 30.82
CA ALA A 338 -16.34 21.31 32.08
C ALA A 338 -14.91 20.84 32.40
N ASP A 339 -13.91 21.00 31.48
CA ASP A 339 -12.51 20.63 31.77
C ASP A 339 -11.49 21.68 31.30
N VAL A 340 -11.89 22.95 31.24
CA VAL A 340 -10.91 24.04 31.26
C VAL A 340 -10.68 24.40 32.72
N GLN A 341 -9.81 23.66 33.39
CA GLN A 341 -9.14 24.24 34.55
C GLN A 341 -8.45 25.53 34.09
N PRO A 342 -8.68 26.69 34.75
CA PRO A 342 -8.01 27.94 34.40
C PRO A 342 -6.57 27.89 34.90
N GLY A 343 -5.69 27.34 34.12
CA GLY A 343 -4.30 27.24 34.48
C GLY A 343 -3.42 26.60 33.38
N ARG A 344 -2.84 27.47 32.55
CA ARG A 344 -1.76 27.23 31.60
C ARG A 344 -2.16 27.01 30.15
N THR A 345 -2.58 28.06 29.49
CA THR A 345 -2.52 28.21 28.03
C THR A 345 -1.07 28.27 27.56
N PRO A 346 -0.66 27.45 26.58
CA PRO A 346 0.70 27.51 25.98
C PRO A 346 1.03 28.85 25.30
N ALA A 347 0.00 29.63 24.95
CA ALA A 347 0.16 30.93 24.29
C ALA A 347 0.81 32.03 25.16
N LYS A 348 0.69 31.95 26.50
CA LYS A 348 1.35 32.94 27.39
C LYS A 348 2.83 32.69 27.57
N LYS A 349 3.31 31.42 27.45
CA LYS A 349 4.74 31.13 27.51
C LYS A 349 5.49 31.56 26.24
N ALA A 350 4.84 31.51 25.05
CA ALA A 350 5.42 32.00 23.82
C ALA A 350 5.54 33.54 23.77
N LYS A 351 4.56 34.28 24.30
CA LYS A 351 4.65 35.77 24.39
C LYS A 351 5.72 36.20 25.38
N THR A 352 5.84 35.53 26.53
CA THR A 352 6.84 35.88 27.56
C THR A 352 8.28 35.56 27.11
N SER A 353 8.48 34.52 26.30
CA SER A 353 9.79 34.21 25.69
C SER A 353 10.16 35.22 24.61
N ALA A 354 9.19 35.64 23.77
CA ALA A 354 9.41 36.65 22.74
C ALA A 354 9.70 38.05 23.29
N GLU A 355 9.02 38.44 24.40
CA GLU A 355 9.28 39.70 25.09
C GLU A 355 10.62 39.66 25.85
N ARG A 356 11.01 38.53 26.46
CA ARG A 356 12.33 38.39 27.08
C ARG A 356 13.44 38.38 26.02
N ALA A 357 13.25 37.77 24.85
CA ALA A 357 14.20 37.83 23.76
C ALA A 357 14.36 39.23 23.16
N LYS A 358 13.27 40.02 23.07
CA LYS A 358 13.34 41.44 22.66
C LYS A 358 14.01 42.34 23.71
N ALA A 359 13.81 42.09 25.00
CA ALA A 359 14.44 42.87 26.08
C ALA A 359 15.95 42.54 26.22
N GLN A 360 16.40 41.33 25.87
CA GLN A 360 17.82 40.98 25.87
C GLN A 360 18.56 41.56 24.64
N ASN A 361 17.90 41.64 23.49
CA ASN A 361 18.50 42.21 22.27
C ASN A 361 18.66 43.74 22.30
N SER A 362 17.90 44.45 23.18
CA SER A 362 18.02 45.90 23.33
C SER A 362 19.19 46.37 24.22
N LYS A 363 19.93 45.44 24.83
CA LYS A 363 21.07 45.73 25.74
C LYS A 363 22.47 45.40 25.16
N ILE A 364 22.57 44.98 23.90
CA ILE A 364 23.85 44.68 23.26
C ILE A 364 24.23 45.87 22.37
N PRO A 365 25.39 46.52 22.56
CA PRO A 365 25.85 47.59 21.69
C PRO A 365 26.14 47.09 20.27
N ASN A 366 25.70 47.83 19.27
CA ASN A 366 25.80 47.49 17.83
C ASN A 366 27.22 47.14 17.33
N SER A 367 28.28 47.53 18.03
CA SER A 367 29.69 47.23 17.71
C SER A 367 30.07 45.72 17.91
N LYS A 368 29.40 44.99 18.80
CA LYS A 368 29.71 43.57 19.03
C LYS A 368 29.02 42.65 18.00
N MET A 369 27.88 43.08 17.43
CA MET A 369 27.14 42.31 16.44
C MET A 369 27.80 42.32 15.05
N GLN A 370 28.52 43.37 14.71
CA GLN A 370 29.29 43.48 13.47
C GLN A 370 30.56 42.64 13.50
N ASN A 371 31.21 42.54 14.66
CA ASN A 371 32.44 41.73 14.79
C ASN A 371 32.18 40.22 14.81
N SER A 372 31.05 39.74 15.33
CA SER A 372 30.71 38.30 15.29
C SER A 372 30.38 37.83 13.87
N LYS A 373 29.68 38.64 13.08
CA LYS A 373 29.38 38.29 11.66
C LYS A 373 30.64 38.27 10.80
N ILE A 374 31.61 39.16 11.06
CA ILE A 374 32.89 39.19 10.35
C ILE A 374 33.74 38.00 10.71
N GLN A 375 33.71 37.51 11.96
CA GLN A 375 34.43 36.32 12.37
C GLN A 375 33.81 35.03 11.78
N GLU A 376 32.50 34.88 11.81
CA GLU A 376 31.79 33.73 11.17
C GLU A 376 32.07 33.68 9.67
N GLU A 377 32.09 34.81 8.97
CA GLU A 377 32.37 34.86 7.51
C GLU A 377 33.85 34.54 7.22
N LYS A 378 34.79 34.91 8.08
CA LYS A 378 36.21 34.53 7.98
C LYS A 378 36.47 33.06 8.25
N GLU A 379 35.75 32.46 9.20
CA GLU A 379 35.83 31.06 9.51
C GLU A 379 35.20 30.17 8.43
N TYR A 380 34.06 30.60 7.84
CA TYR A 380 33.44 29.97 6.69
C TYR A 380 34.35 29.97 5.44
N ARG A 381 35.06 31.09 5.16
CA ARG A 381 36.04 31.16 4.07
C ARG A 381 37.33 30.36 4.32
N LYS A 382 37.70 30.14 5.56
CA LYS A 382 38.91 29.36 5.94
C LYS A 382 38.67 27.84 5.79
N ASN A 383 37.42 27.38 5.97
CA ASN A 383 37.03 25.98 5.82
C ASN A 383 36.70 25.57 4.40
N LYS A 384 36.63 26.51 3.46
CA LYS A 384 36.35 26.27 2.03
C LYS A 384 37.61 26.41 1.20
N LYS A 385 38.70 25.69 1.56
CA LYS A 385 39.79 25.43 0.63
C LYS A 385 39.36 24.33 -0.36
N VAL A 386 38.87 24.76 -1.51
CA VAL A 386 38.77 23.94 -2.73
C VAL A 386 40.22 23.77 -3.23
N PRO A 387 40.65 22.55 -3.62
CA PRO A 387 41.90 22.37 -4.31
C PRO A 387 41.87 23.11 -5.65
N GLU A 388 42.87 23.93 -5.95
CA GLU A 388 43.09 24.53 -7.25
C GLU A 388 43.25 23.42 -8.29
N ALA A 389 42.22 23.24 -9.14
CA ALA A 389 42.34 22.48 -10.36
C ALA A 389 43.10 23.38 -11.35
N THR A 390 44.27 22.94 -11.76
CA THR A 390 45.07 23.52 -12.85
C THR A 390 44.22 23.65 -14.11
N LEU A 391 44.08 24.85 -14.61
CA LEU A 391 43.53 25.16 -15.94
C LEU A 391 44.47 24.58 -17.00
N PRO A 392 43.97 23.86 -18.02
CA PRO A 392 44.78 23.42 -19.15
C PRO A 392 45.19 24.64 -19.99
N THR A 393 46.44 24.67 -20.44
CA THR A 393 46.99 25.67 -21.34
C THR A 393 46.46 25.49 -22.78
N PRO A 394 46.48 26.54 -23.63
CA PRO A 394 45.84 26.52 -24.94
C PRO A 394 46.54 25.68 -26.03
N GLU A 395 47.40 24.74 -25.72
CA GLU A 395 48.12 23.92 -26.67
C GLU A 395 47.63 22.48 -26.85
N ASP A 396 46.51 22.08 -26.21
CA ASP A 396 45.97 20.73 -26.31
C ASP A 396 44.70 20.58 -27.15
N GLU A 397 44.43 21.46 -28.09
CA GLU A 397 43.26 21.43 -29.00
C GLU A 397 43.57 20.81 -30.38
N ASP A 398 44.39 19.77 -30.51
CA ASP A 398 44.56 19.08 -31.78
C ASP A 398 44.76 17.58 -31.64
N TYR A 399 43.77 16.87 -31.08
CA TYR A 399 43.74 15.39 -31.17
C TYR A 399 42.31 14.89 -30.95
N TRP A 400 41.45 14.99 -31.95
CA TRP A 400 40.24 14.13 -32.14
C TRP A 400 39.49 14.60 -33.41
N LEU A 401 40.12 14.41 -34.57
CA LEU A 401 39.44 14.23 -35.84
C LEU A 401 40.23 13.12 -36.55
N ASP A 402 39.64 11.95 -36.58
CA ASP A 402 39.73 10.83 -37.54
C ASP A 402 39.52 9.48 -36.80
N ASP A 403 38.36 8.94 -37.06
CA ASP A 403 37.84 7.59 -37.36
C ASP A 403 36.43 7.41 -36.86
#